data_16c286455268e8efbee24a2981b3ae82
#
_entry.id   16c286455268e8efbee24a2981b3ae82
#
_cell.length_a   1.000
_cell.length_b   1.000
_cell.length_c   1.000
_cell.angle_alpha   90.00
_cell.angle_beta   90.00
_cell.angle_gamma   90.00
#
_symmetry.space_group_name_H-M   'P 1'
#
loop_
_entity.id
_entity.type
_entity.pdbx_description
1 polymer ?
#
loop_
_entity_poly.entity_id
_entity_poly.type
_entity_poly.pdbx_seq_one_letter_code
_entity_poly.pdbx_strand_id
1 'polypeptide(L)'
;MQEVTSAIQVWNPDDWELFSFSLLQYRHGPLNVQRIPAAHKGDYGIDYYCTKDAVAYQCYSVEEPVDIAMRAERQKRKITTDLAKVIVNHLEIAKLFLGTPIKHWILLAPLHDSKEVNLHCAKKTGDLRKEKCCALDALFEVAIHDASAFPADAVSAGMSALSTVKLAIPHPSQDELDSWAAGSSDLLANATLKLKKRVGPHQVHGAVAESIKSFLQGNALLDALRTGSPDLHDKVMSAIKSRARRLQFAGPQGGSTAGAILHAELDSLIAALLAAAPSLSAENAEQIAYGSISEWIMRCPLDFPDVQ
;
A
#
# COMPACT_ATOMS: atom_id res chain seq x y z
N MET A 1 1.83 -21.20 -11.55
CA MET A 1 2.01 -20.33 -10.36
C MET A 1 0.87 -19.33 -10.42
N GLN A 2 -0.10 -19.45 -9.54
CA GLN A 2 -1.18 -18.46 -9.44
C GLN A 2 -0.54 -17.15 -8.96
N GLU A 3 -0.71 -16.08 -9.74
CA GLU A 3 -0.45 -14.72 -9.25
C GLU A 3 -1.46 -14.45 -8.14
N VAL A 4 -0.99 -14.50 -6.91
CA VAL A 4 -1.78 -14.08 -5.76
C VAL A 4 -2.01 -12.58 -5.93
N THR A 5 -3.26 -12.19 -6.02
CA THR A 5 -3.69 -10.78 -6.02
C THR A 5 -3.12 -10.12 -4.76
N SER A 6 -2.00 -9.42 -4.88
CA SER A 6 -1.35 -8.76 -3.75
C SER A 6 -1.93 -7.36 -3.56
N ALA A 7 -2.24 -7.02 -2.31
CA ALA A 7 -2.64 -5.67 -1.97
C ALA A 7 -1.50 -4.68 -2.19
N ILE A 8 -1.81 -3.53 -2.76
CA ILE A 8 -0.87 -2.45 -3.04
C ILE A 8 -1.17 -1.31 -2.06
N GLN A 9 -0.16 -0.84 -1.33
CA GLN A 9 -0.31 0.36 -0.53
C GLN A 9 -0.47 1.58 -1.44
N VAL A 10 -1.56 2.32 -1.23
CA VAL A 10 -1.78 3.62 -1.90
C VAL A 10 -1.14 4.71 -1.07
N TRP A 11 -0.25 5.43 -1.68
CA TRP A 11 0.44 6.54 -1.08
C TRP A 11 -0.14 7.87 -1.55
N ASN A 12 -0.51 8.72 -0.60
CA ASN A 12 -0.60 10.14 -0.86
C ASN A 12 0.83 10.66 -1.13
N PRO A 13 1.05 11.57 -2.09
CA PRO A 13 2.38 12.12 -2.36
C PRO A 13 3.09 12.70 -1.15
N ASP A 14 2.38 13.41 -0.27
CA ASP A 14 2.95 14.01 0.94
C ASP A 14 3.37 12.94 1.96
N ASP A 15 2.56 11.89 2.15
CA ASP A 15 2.88 10.76 3.03
C ASP A 15 4.08 9.97 2.50
N TRP A 16 4.17 9.77 1.18
CA TRP A 16 5.33 9.12 0.55
C TRP A 16 6.60 9.94 0.75
N GLU A 17 6.52 11.26 0.57
CA GLU A 17 7.65 12.16 0.78
C GLU A 17 8.14 12.12 2.23
N LEU A 18 7.20 12.18 3.21
CA LEU A 18 7.52 12.10 4.64
C LEU A 18 8.12 10.74 5.03
N PHE A 19 7.54 9.65 4.55
CA PHE A 19 8.06 8.30 4.75
C PHE A 19 9.47 8.15 4.16
N SER A 20 9.66 8.60 2.90
CA SER A 20 10.98 8.61 2.26
C SER A 20 12.00 9.39 3.05
N PHE A 21 11.62 10.54 3.61
CA PHE A 21 12.52 11.32 4.47
C PHE A 21 12.99 10.52 5.70
N SER A 22 12.11 9.79 6.36
CA SER A 22 12.47 8.94 7.50
C SER A 22 13.47 7.85 7.12
N LEU A 23 13.28 7.22 5.95
CA LEU A 23 14.20 6.21 5.41
C LEU A 23 15.58 6.81 5.08
N LEU A 24 15.60 8.01 4.49
CA LEU A 24 16.84 8.72 4.19
C LEU A 24 17.60 9.14 5.46
N GLN A 25 16.89 9.59 6.49
CA GLN A 25 17.50 9.87 7.80
C GLN A 25 18.09 8.63 8.44
N TYR A 26 17.45 7.46 8.29
CA TYR A 26 18.02 6.20 8.73
C TYR A 26 19.32 5.86 7.97
N ARG A 27 19.32 6.02 6.63
CA ARG A 27 20.46 5.68 5.78
C ARG A 27 21.68 6.59 5.99
N HIS A 28 21.47 7.89 6.05
CA HIS A 28 22.54 8.90 6.04
C HIS A 28 22.80 9.54 7.41
N GLY A 29 21.90 9.30 8.38
CA GLY A 29 21.84 10.02 9.65
C GLY A 29 21.06 11.33 9.54
N PRO A 30 20.31 11.71 10.59
CA PRO A 30 19.36 12.84 10.53
C PRO A 30 20.02 14.20 10.27
N LEU A 31 21.28 14.38 10.62
CA LEU A 31 22.01 15.64 10.39
C LEU A 31 22.56 15.79 8.98
N ASN A 32 22.59 14.72 8.17
CA ASN A 32 23.20 14.71 6.85
C ASN A 32 22.20 14.84 5.71
N VAL A 33 20.90 14.71 5.98
CA VAL A 33 19.84 14.82 4.97
C VAL A 33 19.12 16.14 5.12
N GLN A 34 19.00 16.88 4.02
CA GLN A 34 18.33 18.15 3.99
C GLN A 34 17.22 18.15 2.94
N ARG A 35 16.14 18.88 3.23
CA ARG A 35 14.98 19.06 2.35
C ARG A 35 15.14 20.31 1.52
N ILE A 36 14.69 20.28 0.26
CA ILE A 36 14.51 21.45 -0.60
C ILE A 36 13.01 21.75 -0.68
N PRO A 37 12.50 22.80 0.02
CA PRO A 37 11.07 23.14 -0.05
C PRO A 37 10.67 23.68 -1.42
N ALA A 38 9.67 23.06 -2.05
CA ALA A 38 9.19 23.47 -3.38
C ALA A 38 8.37 24.77 -3.37
N ALA A 39 7.86 25.22 -2.21
CA ALA A 39 6.90 26.33 -2.08
C ALA A 39 7.40 27.68 -2.62
N HIS A 40 8.72 27.91 -2.67
CA HIS A 40 9.30 29.13 -3.20
C HIS A 40 10.36 28.79 -4.26
N LYS A 41 10.12 29.18 -5.51
CA LYS A 41 11.00 28.95 -6.69
C LYS A 41 11.21 27.49 -7.09
N GLY A 42 10.43 26.55 -6.56
CA GLY A 42 10.51 25.13 -6.89
C GLY A 42 11.66 24.38 -6.17
N ASP A 43 11.74 23.10 -6.46
CA ASP A 43 12.63 22.10 -5.84
C ASP A 43 13.89 21.78 -6.66
N TYR A 44 14.05 22.39 -7.82
CA TYR A 44 15.11 22.11 -8.80
C TYR A 44 15.14 20.64 -9.28
N GLY A 45 14.07 19.87 -9.06
CA GLY A 45 14.01 18.44 -9.35
C GLY A 45 14.68 17.57 -8.27
N ILE A 46 14.74 18.08 -7.03
CA ILE A 46 15.36 17.42 -5.87
C ILE A 46 14.53 17.74 -4.62
N ASP A 47 13.95 16.74 -3.97
CA ASP A 47 13.24 16.92 -2.69
C ASP A 47 14.20 16.87 -1.51
N TYR A 48 15.17 15.94 -1.56
CA TYR A 48 16.16 15.74 -0.50
C TYR A 48 17.57 15.57 -1.05
N TYR A 49 18.56 15.97 -0.27
CA TYR A 49 19.96 15.77 -0.63
C TYR A 49 20.86 15.47 0.57
N CYS A 50 21.95 14.75 0.31
CA CYS A 50 23.01 14.48 1.25
C CYS A 50 24.36 14.88 0.61
N THR A 51 24.97 15.97 1.08
CA THR A 51 26.25 16.44 0.57
C THR A 51 27.40 15.50 0.88
N LYS A 52 27.35 14.86 2.08
CA LYS A 52 28.37 13.91 2.51
C LYS A 52 28.53 12.73 1.55
N ASP A 53 27.41 12.21 1.05
CA ASP A 53 27.40 11.05 0.15
C ASP A 53 27.23 11.47 -1.33
N ALA A 54 27.09 12.78 -1.59
CA ALA A 54 26.93 13.36 -2.92
C ALA A 54 25.69 12.79 -3.65
N VAL A 55 24.56 12.65 -2.93
CA VAL A 55 23.33 12.04 -3.45
C VAL A 55 22.19 13.04 -3.40
N ALA A 56 21.40 13.09 -4.46
CA ALA A 56 20.13 13.81 -4.58
C ALA A 56 18.98 12.82 -4.73
N TYR A 57 17.83 13.12 -4.13
CA TYR A 57 16.63 12.30 -4.14
C TYR A 57 15.43 13.09 -4.60
N GLN A 58 14.62 12.49 -5.45
CA GLN A 58 13.30 12.98 -5.83
C GLN A 58 12.26 11.93 -5.45
N CYS A 59 11.20 12.34 -4.76
CA CYS A 59 10.09 11.46 -4.40
C CYS A 59 9.00 11.52 -5.48
N TYR A 60 8.40 10.39 -5.77
CA TYR A 60 7.28 10.33 -6.70
C TYR A 60 6.36 9.15 -6.41
N SER A 61 5.14 9.45 -6.00
CA SER A 61 4.05 8.49 -5.88
C SER A 61 3.13 8.61 -7.09
N VAL A 62 2.90 7.49 -7.77
CA VAL A 62 1.89 7.40 -8.83
C VAL A 62 0.53 7.19 -8.17
N GLU A 63 -0.49 7.89 -8.65
CA GLU A 63 -1.87 7.67 -8.21
C GLU A 63 -2.33 6.26 -8.64
N GLU A 64 -2.58 5.41 -7.67
CA GLU A 64 -2.98 4.02 -7.84
C GLU A 64 -4.52 3.87 -7.70
N PRO A 65 -5.15 2.85 -8.32
CA PRO A 65 -4.53 1.76 -9.06
C PRO A 65 -4.28 2.10 -10.56
N VAL A 66 -3.11 1.70 -11.05
CA VAL A 66 -2.77 1.75 -12.49
C VAL A 66 -2.03 0.47 -12.89
N ASP A 67 -2.02 0.15 -14.18
CA ASP A 67 -1.22 -0.95 -14.69
C ASP A 67 0.30 -0.65 -14.67
N ILE A 68 1.10 -1.69 -14.74
CA ILE A 68 2.57 -1.62 -14.69
C ILE A 68 3.13 -0.73 -15.82
N ALA A 69 2.56 -0.81 -17.03
CA ALA A 69 3.04 -0.04 -18.17
C ALA A 69 2.80 1.46 -17.97
N MET A 70 1.61 1.84 -17.51
CA MET A 70 1.27 3.23 -17.22
C MET A 70 2.11 3.79 -16.06
N ARG A 71 2.33 3.00 -15.01
CA ARG A 71 3.22 3.37 -13.90
C ARG A 71 4.63 3.65 -14.40
N ALA A 72 5.19 2.75 -15.20
CA ALA A 72 6.51 2.92 -15.78
C ALA A 72 6.61 4.18 -16.67
N GLU A 73 5.61 4.46 -17.50
CA GLU A 73 5.60 5.67 -18.33
C GLU A 73 5.57 6.95 -17.48
N ARG A 74 4.77 6.99 -16.42
CA ARG A 74 4.71 8.13 -15.50
C ARG A 74 6.06 8.34 -14.79
N GLN A 75 6.70 7.27 -14.32
CA GLN A 75 8.02 7.31 -13.69
C GLN A 75 9.11 7.81 -14.68
N LYS A 76 9.17 7.28 -15.89
CA LYS A 76 10.11 7.73 -16.93
C LYS A 76 9.94 9.22 -17.27
N ARG A 77 8.68 9.68 -17.37
CA ARG A 77 8.38 11.09 -17.60
C ARG A 77 8.85 11.96 -16.43
N LYS A 78 8.59 11.55 -15.18
CA LYS A 78 9.05 12.25 -13.99
C LYS A 78 10.57 12.37 -13.96
N ILE A 79 11.30 11.27 -14.15
CA ILE A 79 12.78 11.26 -14.25
C ILE A 79 13.26 12.27 -15.28
N THR A 80 12.69 12.25 -16.48
CA THR A 80 13.10 13.15 -17.58
C THR A 80 12.88 14.61 -17.23
N THR A 81 11.71 14.93 -16.65
CA THR A 81 11.33 16.30 -16.32
C THR A 81 12.22 16.87 -15.20
N ASP A 82 12.47 16.07 -14.15
CA ASP A 82 13.20 16.58 -13.00
C ASP A 82 14.72 16.66 -13.27
N LEU A 83 15.27 15.72 -14.01
CA LEU A 83 16.65 15.85 -14.48
C LEU A 83 16.87 17.08 -15.38
N ALA A 84 15.88 17.46 -16.19
CA ALA A 84 15.95 18.71 -16.96
C ALA A 84 16.00 19.94 -16.04
N LYS A 85 15.23 19.93 -14.92
CA LYS A 85 15.32 21.00 -13.90
C LYS A 85 16.69 21.05 -13.24
N VAL A 86 17.29 19.88 -12.93
CA VAL A 86 18.66 19.79 -12.38
C VAL A 86 19.66 20.47 -13.31
N ILE A 87 19.59 20.21 -14.62
CA ILE A 87 20.50 20.80 -15.60
C ILE A 87 20.29 22.32 -15.70
N VAL A 88 19.04 22.78 -15.76
CA VAL A 88 18.74 24.22 -15.85
C VAL A 88 19.21 24.98 -14.61
N ASN A 89 19.10 24.37 -13.43
CA ASN A 89 19.42 25.03 -12.15
C ASN A 89 20.80 24.62 -11.59
N HIS A 90 21.70 24.13 -12.41
CA HIS A 90 22.97 23.53 -11.99
C HIS A 90 23.85 24.45 -11.12
N LEU A 91 23.81 25.76 -11.35
CA LEU A 91 24.59 26.73 -10.55
C LEU A 91 24.04 26.87 -9.11
N GLU A 92 22.72 26.87 -8.94
CA GLU A 92 22.09 26.95 -7.62
C GLU A 92 22.28 25.63 -6.87
N ILE A 93 22.17 24.50 -7.57
CA ILE A 93 22.43 23.17 -7.01
C ILE A 93 23.90 23.05 -6.56
N ALA A 94 24.85 23.51 -7.35
CA ALA A 94 26.26 23.50 -6.95
C ALA A 94 26.50 24.29 -5.64
N LYS A 95 25.77 25.39 -5.40
CA LYS A 95 25.81 26.12 -4.13
C LYS A 95 25.23 25.30 -2.97
N LEU A 96 24.08 24.64 -3.17
CA LEU A 96 23.45 23.78 -2.15
C LEU A 96 24.37 22.63 -1.74
N PHE A 97 25.08 22.05 -2.69
CA PHE A 97 26.03 20.95 -2.46
C PHE A 97 27.44 21.46 -2.06
N LEU A 98 27.59 22.74 -1.77
CA LEU A 98 28.86 23.35 -1.34
C LEU A 98 30.01 23.08 -2.33
N GLY A 99 29.71 23.05 -3.63
CA GLY A 99 30.65 22.74 -4.69
C GLY A 99 30.95 21.23 -4.88
N THR A 100 30.36 20.34 -4.10
CA THR A 100 30.51 18.90 -4.28
C THR A 100 29.59 18.44 -5.44
N PRO A 101 30.11 17.84 -6.53
CA PRO A 101 29.28 17.35 -7.60
C PRO A 101 28.40 16.16 -7.16
N ILE A 102 27.16 16.11 -7.67
CA ILE A 102 26.23 15.02 -7.41
C ILE A 102 26.72 13.76 -8.11
N LYS A 103 26.87 12.66 -7.38
CA LYS A 103 27.23 11.34 -7.92
C LYS A 103 26.00 10.52 -8.27
N HIS A 104 24.93 10.62 -7.47
CA HIS A 104 23.71 9.85 -7.69
C HIS A 104 22.49 10.77 -7.62
N TRP A 105 21.61 10.64 -8.59
CA TRP A 105 20.25 11.17 -8.51
C TRP A 105 19.28 9.99 -8.52
N ILE A 106 18.47 9.86 -7.47
CA ILE A 106 17.66 8.68 -7.24
C ILE A 106 16.19 9.10 -7.17
N LEU A 107 15.34 8.51 -8.03
CA LEU A 107 13.91 8.56 -7.87
C LEU A 107 13.48 7.57 -6.78
N LEU A 108 12.83 8.06 -5.73
CA LEU A 108 12.17 7.23 -4.73
C LEU A 108 10.70 7.07 -5.10
N ALA A 109 10.27 5.85 -5.41
CA ALA A 109 8.91 5.52 -5.78
C ALA A 109 8.35 4.39 -4.89
N PRO A 110 7.04 4.39 -4.56
CA PRO A 110 6.45 3.32 -3.74
C PRO A 110 6.60 1.94 -4.37
N LEU A 111 6.51 1.86 -5.69
CA LEU A 111 6.58 0.62 -6.47
C LEU A 111 7.53 0.80 -7.65
N HIS A 112 8.42 -0.18 -7.82
CA HIS A 112 9.32 -0.28 -8.97
C HIS A 112 9.29 -1.71 -9.49
N ASP A 113 8.46 -1.95 -10.50
CA ASP A 113 8.11 -3.28 -11.02
C ASP A 113 8.39 -3.43 -12.54
N SER A 114 9.09 -2.46 -13.16
CA SER A 114 9.37 -2.49 -14.58
C SER A 114 10.84 -2.22 -14.89
N LYS A 115 11.49 -3.19 -15.55
CA LYS A 115 12.86 -3.05 -16.09
C LYS A 115 13.01 -1.89 -17.09
N GLU A 116 11.92 -1.45 -17.72
CA GLU A 116 11.94 -0.33 -18.69
C GLU A 116 12.33 0.99 -18.02
N VAL A 117 12.02 1.15 -16.74
CA VAL A 117 12.45 2.33 -15.97
C VAL A 117 13.96 2.26 -15.70
N ASN A 118 14.51 1.07 -15.39
CA ASN A 118 15.96 0.90 -15.23
C ASN A 118 16.72 1.21 -16.53
N LEU A 119 16.23 0.73 -17.68
CA LEU A 119 16.81 1.04 -18.99
C LEU A 119 16.75 2.55 -19.28
N HIS A 120 15.65 3.22 -18.89
CA HIS A 120 15.54 4.66 -19.01
C HIS A 120 16.55 5.41 -18.12
N CYS A 121 16.72 4.98 -16.86
CA CYS A 121 17.73 5.52 -15.95
C CYS A 121 19.14 5.37 -16.55
N ALA A 122 19.49 4.18 -17.06
CA ALA A 122 20.78 3.92 -17.69
C ALA A 122 21.02 4.83 -18.92
N LYS A 123 20.00 5.02 -19.77
CA LYS A 123 20.05 5.95 -20.90
C LYS A 123 20.32 7.38 -20.41
N LYS A 124 19.54 7.87 -19.43
CA LYS A 124 19.71 9.23 -18.87
C LYS A 124 21.08 9.42 -18.24
N THR A 125 21.60 8.42 -17.54
CA THR A 125 22.98 8.40 -17.03
C THR A 125 23.99 8.63 -18.17
N GLY A 126 23.88 7.86 -19.26
CA GLY A 126 24.79 7.98 -20.41
C GLY A 126 24.68 9.33 -21.11
N ASP A 127 23.48 9.90 -21.21
CA ASP A 127 23.25 11.21 -21.83
C ASP A 127 23.86 12.34 -20.97
N LEU A 128 23.59 12.34 -19.66
CA LEU A 128 24.03 13.40 -18.75
C LEU A 128 25.54 13.38 -18.47
N ARG A 129 26.20 12.22 -18.51
CA ARG A 129 27.68 12.14 -18.44
C ARG A 129 28.39 12.83 -19.62
N LYS A 130 27.70 12.99 -20.76
CA LYS A 130 28.24 13.71 -21.92
C LYS A 130 28.07 15.23 -21.79
N GLU A 131 27.14 15.66 -20.94
CA GLU A 131 26.90 17.07 -20.66
C GLU A 131 27.94 17.60 -19.66
N LYS A 132 28.61 18.70 -19.99
CA LYS A 132 29.54 19.34 -19.05
C LYS A 132 28.77 20.19 -18.04
N CYS A 133 28.18 19.56 -17.05
CA CYS A 133 27.42 20.22 -16.00
C CYS A 133 28.24 20.26 -14.70
N CYS A 134 28.50 21.46 -14.17
CA CYS A 134 29.32 21.61 -12.96
C CYS A 134 28.68 21.05 -11.67
N ALA A 135 27.38 20.79 -11.67
CA ALA A 135 26.69 20.17 -10.55
C ALA A 135 26.75 18.64 -10.55
N LEU A 136 27.21 18.01 -11.64
CA LEU A 136 27.23 16.56 -11.79
C LEU A 136 28.67 16.02 -11.79
N ASP A 137 28.88 14.89 -11.14
CA ASP A 137 30.15 14.17 -11.14
C ASP A 137 30.38 13.49 -12.51
N ALA A 138 31.62 13.25 -12.85
CA ALA A 138 31.98 12.54 -14.11
C ALA A 138 31.42 11.10 -14.14
N LEU A 139 31.22 10.49 -12.97
CA LEU A 139 30.62 9.16 -12.77
C LEU A 139 29.15 9.24 -12.34
N PHE A 140 28.46 10.37 -12.60
CA PHE A 140 27.07 10.58 -12.24
C PHE A 140 26.16 9.42 -12.69
N GLU A 141 25.24 9.02 -11.83
CA GLU A 141 24.29 7.94 -12.09
C GLU A 141 22.86 8.33 -11.73
N VAL A 142 21.93 7.86 -12.55
CA VAL A 142 20.48 7.95 -12.32
C VAL A 142 19.97 6.58 -11.93
N ALA A 143 19.21 6.49 -10.84
CA ALA A 143 18.59 5.26 -10.40
C ALA A 143 17.14 5.48 -9.96
N ILE A 144 16.40 4.39 -9.81
CA ILE A 144 15.11 4.33 -9.14
C ILE A 144 15.19 3.32 -8.01
N HIS A 145 14.69 3.69 -6.85
CA HIS A 145 14.59 2.83 -5.66
C HIS A 145 13.16 2.86 -5.11
N ASP A 146 12.76 1.77 -4.52
CA ASP A 146 11.57 1.66 -3.67
C ASP A 146 11.97 1.33 -2.22
N ALA A 147 10.98 1.01 -1.37
CA ALA A 147 11.23 0.68 0.02
C ALA A 147 12.14 -0.54 0.22
N SER A 148 12.22 -1.47 -0.77
CA SER A 148 13.08 -2.66 -0.70
C SER A 148 14.58 -2.33 -0.71
N ALA A 149 14.96 -1.11 -1.13
CA ALA A 149 16.32 -0.63 -1.07
C ALA A 149 16.79 -0.26 0.35
N PHE A 150 15.91 -0.35 1.35
CA PHE A 150 16.18 -0.01 2.75
C PHE A 150 16.04 -1.22 3.67
N PRO A 151 16.70 -1.24 4.84
CA PRO A 151 16.51 -2.30 5.83
C PRO A 151 15.05 -2.41 6.31
N ALA A 152 14.60 -3.63 6.56
CA ALA A 152 13.21 -3.90 6.93
C ALA A 152 12.78 -3.21 8.24
N ASP A 153 13.69 -3.07 9.21
CA ASP A 153 13.46 -2.36 10.46
C ASP A 153 13.24 -0.86 10.25
N ALA A 154 14.00 -0.23 9.35
CA ALA A 154 13.79 1.17 8.96
C ALA A 154 12.42 1.37 8.28
N VAL A 155 12.06 0.46 7.37
CA VAL A 155 10.75 0.47 6.69
C VAL A 155 9.62 0.33 7.70
N SER A 156 9.71 -0.65 8.63
CA SER A 156 8.70 -0.87 9.67
C SER A 156 8.55 0.33 10.61
N ALA A 157 9.66 0.93 11.05
CA ALA A 157 9.64 2.12 11.89
C ALA A 157 8.99 3.33 11.17
N GLY A 158 9.35 3.56 9.89
CA GLY A 158 8.75 4.61 9.07
C GLY A 158 7.25 4.41 8.86
N MET A 159 6.82 3.18 8.59
CA MET A 159 5.40 2.84 8.44
C MET A 159 4.60 3.08 9.73
N SER A 160 5.17 2.75 10.89
CA SER A 160 4.51 2.96 12.18
C SER A 160 4.34 4.45 12.54
N ALA A 161 5.11 5.33 11.92
CA ALA A 161 5.02 6.78 12.11
C ALA A 161 4.01 7.46 11.19
N LEU A 162 3.45 6.76 10.20
CA LEU A 162 2.44 7.32 9.30
C LEU A 162 1.11 7.56 10.02
N SER A 163 0.46 8.67 9.69
CA SER A 163 -0.86 9.01 10.24
C SER A 163 -1.97 8.14 9.68
N THR A 164 -1.82 7.65 8.45
CA THR A 164 -2.82 6.81 7.78
C THR A 164 -2.14 5.77 6.87
N VAL A 165 -2.52 4.50 7.04
CA VAL A 165 -2.16 3.40 6.15
C VAL A 165 -3.36 3.04 5.29
N LYS A 166 -3.23 3.22 3.98
CA LYS A 166 -4.24 2.85 2.99
C LYS A 166 -3.64 1.86 1.99
N LEU A 167 -4.30 0.70 1.86
CA LEU A 167 -3.93 -0.36 0.92
C LEU A 167 -5.01 -0.46 -0.16
N ALA A 168 -4.61 -0.55 -1.43
CA ALA A 168 -5.50 -0.92 -2.52
C ALA A 168 -5.37 -2.41 -2.82
N ILE A 169 -6.50 -3.07 -2.99
CA ILE A 169 -6.55 -4.46 -3.38
C ILE A 169 -7.19 -4.55 -4.75
N PRO A 170 -6.55 -5.20 -5.72
CA PRO A 170 -7.21 -5.56 -6.96
C PRO A 170 -8.42 -6.44 -6.68
N HIS A 171 -9.46 -6.30 -7.48
CA HIS A 171 -10.61 -7.20 -7.41
C HIS A 171 -10.18 -8.60 -7.86
N PRO A 172 -10.56 -9.68 -7.11
CA PRO A 172 -10.32 -11.03 -7.56
C PRO A 172 -10.91 -11.26 -8.95
N SER A 173 -10.16 -11.92 -9.82
CA SER A 173 -10.64 -12.33 -11.13
C SER A 173 -11.71 -13.43 -11.03
N GLN A 174 -12.49 -13.63 -12.07
CA GLN A 174 -13.49 -14.71 -12.08
C GLN A 174 -12.81 -16.07 -11.91
N ASP A 175 -11.65 -16.29 -12.53
CA ASP A 175 -10.88 -17.53 -12.42
C ASP A 175 -10.41 -17.81 -10.97
N GLU A 176 -10.02 -16.79 -10.22
CA GLU A 176 -9.67 -16.92 -8.80
C GLU A 176 -10.88 -17.29 -7.94
N LEU A 177 -12.04 -16.68 -8.20
CA LEU A 177 -13.30 -16.99 -7.52
C LEU A 177 -13.72 -18.44 -7.78
N ASP A 178 -13.67 -18.88 -9.04
CA ASP A 178 -14.07 -20.23 -9.46
C ASP A 178 -13.09 -21.28 -8.91
N SER A 179 -11.79 -21.00 -8.94
CA SER A 179 -10.76 -21.87 -8.37
C SER A 179 -10.92 -22.05 -6.87
N TRP A 180 -11.19 -20.96 -6.15
CA TRP A 180 -11.43 -21.01 -4.71
C TRP A 180 -12.71 -21.80 -4.39
N ALA A 181 -13.79 -21.55 -5.11
CA ALA A 181 -15.07 -22.24 -4.95
C ALA A 181 -14.93 -23.76 -5.16
N ALA A 182 -14.19 -24.17 -6.19
CA ALA A 182 -13.92 -25.59 -6.49
C ALA A 182 -13.12 -26.29 -5.37
N GLY A 183 -12.17 -25.57 -4.74
CA GLY A 183 -11.34 -26.12 -3.66
C GLY A 183 -11.98 -26.04 -2.26
N SER A 184 -13.16 -25.40 -2.09
CA SER A 184 -13.75 -25.06 -0.79
C SER A 184 -15.23 -25.43 -0.67
N SER A 185 -15.61 -26.61 -1.17
CA SER A 185 -17.01 -27.06 -1.25
C SER A 185 -17.79 -26.98 0.07
N ASP A 186 -17.14 -27.37 1.20
CA ASP A 186 -17.80 -27.35 2.52
C ASP A 186 -18.07 -25.94 3.03
N LEU A 187 -17.12 -25.03 2.80
CA LEU A 187 -17.28 -23.61 3.16
C LEU A 187 -18.37 -22.96 2.32
N LEU A 188 -18.46 -23.34 1.05
CA LEU A 188 -19.49 -22.87 0.12
C LEU A 188 -20.87 -23.35 0.54
N ALA A 189 -20.99 -24.63 0.92
CA ALA A 189 -22.24 -25.20 1.41
C ALA A 189 -22.74 -24.49 2.68
N ASN A 190 -21.84 -24.25 3.64
CA ASN A 190 -22.15 -23.52 4.86
C ASN A 190 -22.61 -22.07 4.59
N ALA A 191 -21.88 -21.33 3.74
CA ALA A 191 -22.26 -20.00 3.34
C ALA A 191 -23.64 -19.96 2.66
N THR A 192 -23.89 -20.91 1.74
CA THR A 192 -25.16 -21.03 1.03
C THR A 192 -26.32 -21.26 2.01
N LEU A 193 -26.15 -22.20 2.97
CA LEU A 193 -27.17 -22.50 3.97
C LEU A 193 -27.55 -21.27 4.81
N LYS A 194 -26.55 -20.55 5.31
CA LYS A 194 -26.75 -19.40 6.17
C LYS A 194 -27.25 -18.16 5.44
N LEU A 195 -26.66 -17.86 4.26
CA LEU A 195 -27.07 -16.70 3.47
C LEU A 195 -28.48 -16.86 2.89
N LYS A 196 -28.93 -18.09 2.63
CA LYS A 196 -30.33 -18.36 2.25
C LYS A 196 -31.34 -17.86 3.29
N LYS A 197 -31.00 -17.88 4.59
CA LYS A 197 -31.81 -17.31 5.67
C LYS A 197 -31.91 -15.79 5.60
N ARG A 198 -30.95 -15.12 4.95
CA ARG A 198 -30.91 -13.65 4.84
C ARG A 198 -31.61 -13.13 3.58
N VAL A 199 -31.31 -13.71 2.40
CA VAL A 199 -31.73 -13.12 1.11
C VAL A 199 -32.76 -13.96 0.34
N GLY A 200 -33.08 -15.14 0.80
CA GLY A 200 -33.98 -16.06 0.09
C GLY A 200 -33.30 -16.80 -1.08
N PRO A 201 -34.01 -17.79 -1.67
CA PRO A 201 -33.43 -18.73 -2.63
C PRO A 201 -32.94 -18.11 -3.94
N HIS A 202 -33.60 -17.06 -4.43
CA HIS A 202 -33.29 -16.45 -5.73
C HIS A 202 -32.05 -15.56 -5.72
N GLN A 203 -31.67 -15.03 -4.55
CA GLN A 203 -30.56 -14.09 -4.38
C GLN A 203 -29.33 -14.73 -3.72
N VAL A 204 -29.45 -15.97 -3.23
CA VAL A 204 -28.40 -16.63 -2.45
C VAL A 204 -27.10 -16.79 -3.25
N HIS A 205 -27.18 -17.08 -4.53
CA HIS A 205 -26.00 -17.28 -5.37
C HIS A 205 -25.14 -16.01 -5.45
N GLY A 206 -25.78 -14.87 -5.71
CA GLY A 206 -25.08 -13.57 -5.71
C GLY A 206 -24.48 -13.20 -4.34
N ALA A 207 -25.23 -13.47 -3.26
CA ALA A 207 -24.73 -13.21 -1.89
C ALA A 207 -23.53 -14.09 -1.52
N VAL A 208 -23.50 -15.35 -1.97
CA VAL A 208 -22.36 -16.25 -1.79
C VAL A 208 -21.15 -15.77 -2.61
N ALA A 209 -21.34 -15.41 -3.87
CA ALA A 209 -20.25 -14.89 -4.71
C ALA A 209 -19.61 -13.62 -4.10
N GLU A 210 -20.43 -12.68 -3.60
CA GLU A 210 -19.92 -11.48 -2.93
C GLU A 210 -19.21 -11.80 -1.62
N SER A 211 -19.68 -12.82 -0.88
CA SER A 211 -19.01 -13.28 0.33
C SER A 211 -17.64 -13.89 0.03
N ILE A 212 -17.50 -14.67 -1.03
CA ILE A 212 -16.19 -15.21 -1.47
C ILE A 212 -15.24 -14.07 -1.86
N LYS A 213 -15.73 -13.13 -2.65
CA LYS A 213 -14.95 -11.97 -3.07
C LYS A 213 -14.45 -11.16 -1.88
N SER A 214 -15.34 -10.84 -0.94
CA SER A 214 -14.99 -10.11 0.28
C SER A 214 -13.96 -10.88 1.15
N PHE A 215 -14.10 -12.20 1.26
CA PHE A 215 -13.16 -13.06 1.98
C PHE A 215 -11.76 -13.01 1.35
N LEU A 216 -11.65 -13.15 0.03
CA LEU A 216 -10.36 -13.09 -0.66
C LEU A 216 -9.70 -11.72 -0.54
N GLN A 217 -10.47 -10.64 -0.69
CA GLN A 217 -9.97 -9.28 -0.52
C GLN A 217 -9.51 -8.99 0.91
N GLY A 218 -10.30 -9.39 1.91
CA GLY A 218 -9.93 -9.24 3.32
C GLY A 218 -8.64 -9.98 3.68
N ASN A 219 -8.47 -11.22 3.18
CA ASN A 219 -7.23 -11.98 3.38
C ASN A 219 -6.03 -11.32 2.71
N ALA A 220 -6.17 -10.83 1.49
CA ALA A 220 -5.11 -10.12 0.78
C ALA A 220 -4.66 -8.86 1.55
N LEU A 221 -5.61 -8.12 2.18
CA LEU A 221 -5.28 -7.01 3.08
C LEU A 221 -4.51 -7.46 4.31
N LEU A 222 -4.95 -8.50 4.98
CA LEU A 222 -4.28 -9.03 6.17
C LEU A 222 -2.86 -9.51 5.84
N ASP A 223 -2.67 -10.15 4.69
CA ASP A 223 -1.35 -10.60 4.24
C ASP A 223 -0.43 -9.42 3.91
N ALA A 224 -0.95 -8.37 3.28
CA ALA A 224 -0.20 -7.15 3.03
C ALA A 224 0.18 -6.41 4.32
N LEU A 225 -0.74 -6.31 5.28
CA LEU A 225 -0.44 -5.75 6.61
C LEU A 225 0.62 -6.57 7.32
N ARG A 226 0.53 -7.91 7.27
CA ARG A 226 1.53 -8.80 7.89
C ARG A 226 2.92 -8.56 7.34
N THR A 227 3.04 -8.31 6.05
CA THR A 227 4.33 -8.11 5.37
C THR A 227 4.85 -6.69 5.56
N GLY A 228 4.00 -5.67 5.39
CA GLY A 228 4.40 -4.26 5.38
C GLY A 228 4.32 -3.55 6.72
N SER A 229 3.47 -4.02 7.64
CA SER A 229 3.20 -3.39 8.94
C SER A 229 2.81 -4.43 10.00
N PRO A 230 3.73 -5.29 10.45
CA PRO A 230 3.43 -6.41 11.37
C PRO A 230 2.71 -5.98 12.65
N ASP A 231 3.13 -4.86 13.26
CA ASP A 231 2.50 -4.33 14.48
C ASP A 231 1.04 -3.93 14.25
N LEU A 232 0.73 -3.36 13.09
CA LEU A 232 -0.63 -3.00 12.70
C LEU A 232 -1.46 -4.26 12.43
N HIS A 233 -0.88 -5.25 11.74
CA HIS A 233 -1.48 -6.56 11.53
C HIS A 233 -1.86 -7.22 12.85
N ASP A 234 -0.96 -7.24 13.84
CA ASP A 234 -1.21 -7.88 15.13
C ASP A 234 -2.35 -7.22 15.92
N LYS A 235 -2.43 -5.88 15.88
CA LYS A 235 -3.56 -5.12 16.46
C LYS A 235 -4.88 -5.47 15.78
N VAL A 236 -4.91 -5.50 14.45
CA VAL A 236 -6.06 -5.87 13.62
C VAL A 236 -6.50 -7.31 13.93
N MET A 237 -5.56 -8.27 13.92
CA MET A 237 -5.86 -9.67 14.24
C MET A 237 -6.35 -9.86 15.67
N SER A 238 -5.85 -9.08 16.62
CA SER A 238 -6.33 -9.10 18.01
C SER A 238 -7.78 -8.65 18.10
N ALA A 239 -8.15 -7.58 17.40
CA ALA A 239 -9.54 -7.10 17.34
C ALA A 239 -10.48 -8.12 16.70
N ILE A 240 -10.10 -8.73 15.57
CA ILE A 240 -10.86 -9.78 14.88
C ILE A 240 -11.08 -10.98 15.80
N LYS A 241 -10.00 -11.51 16.42
CA LYS A 241 -10.06 -12.66 17.32
C LYS A 241 -10.92 -12.37 18.57
N SER A 242 -10.80 -11.18 19.13
CA SER A 242 -11.60 -10.74 20.29
C SER A 242 -13.09 -10.72 19.94
N ARG A 243 -13.44 -10.16 18.77
CA ARG A 243 -14.84 -10.13 18.32
C ARG A 243 -15.37 -11.51 18.00
N ALA A 244 -14.63 -12.36 17.31
CA ALA A 244 -15.01 -13.75 17.03
C ALA A 244 -15.27 -14.56 18.31
N ARG A 245 -14.40 -14.39 19.33
CA ARG A 245 -14.56 -15.05 20.63
C ARG A 245 -15.83 -14.57 21.34
N ARG A 246 -16.10 -13.26 21.30
CA ARG A 246 -17.33 -12.70 21.88
C ARG A 246 -18.58 -13.23 21.19
N LEU A 247 -18.55 -13.32 19.87
CA LEU A 247 -19.63 -13.88 19.06
C LEU A 247 -19.90 -15.36 19.41
N GLN A 248 -18.84 -16.16 19.59
CA GLN A 248 -18.97 -17.56 20.02
C GLN A 248 -19.55 -17.71 21.44
N PHE A 249 -19.20 -16.82 22.35
CA PHE A 249 -19.62 -16.90 23.74
C PHE A 249 -21.02 -16.33 23.98
N ALA A 250 -21.33 -15.17 23.42
CA ALA A 250 -22.54 -14.39 23.69
C ALA A 250 -23.59 -14.45 22.56
N GLY A 251 -23.24 -15.01 21.40
CA GLY A 251 -24.06 -14.97 20.20
C GLY A 251 -24.00 -13.61 19.49
N PRO A 252 -24.68 -13.50 18.32
CA PRO A 252 -24.70 -12.28 17.52
C PRO A 252 -25.52 -11.16 18.18
N GLN A 253 -25.17 -9.91 17.85
CA GLN A 253 -25.90 -8.70 18.23
C GLN A 253 -26.82 -8.25 17.10
N GLY A 254 -27.77 -7.32 17.39
CA GLY A 254 -28.49 -6.58 16.36
C GLY A 254 -29.92 -6.99 16.09
N GLY A 255 -30.53 -7.76 16.97
CA GLY A 255 -31.97 -8.02 16.91
C GLY A 255 -32.35 -9.36 16.26
N SER A 256 -33.59 -9.47 15.74
CA SER A 256 -34.21 -10.74 15.31
C SER A 256 -34.09 -11.07 13.83
N THR A 257 -33.64 -10.14 12.98
CA THR A 257 -33.50 -10.38 11.53
C THR A 257 -32.03 -10.59 11.11
N ALA A 258 -31.82 -11.46 10.13
CA ALA A 258 -30.50 -11.73 9.61
C ALA A 258 -29.77 -10.46 9.09
N GLY A 259 -30.52 -9.53 8.49
CA GLY A 259 -29.98 -8.25 8.02
C GLY A 259 -29.51 -7.36 9.19
N ALA A 260 -30.34 -7.19 10.23
CA ALA A 260 -29.99 -6.40 11.40
C ALA A 260 -28.78 -6.96 12.14
N ILE A 261 -28.70 -8.28 12.28
CA ILE A 261 -27.54 -8.98 12.87
C ILE A 261 -26.28 -8.68 12.06
N LEU A 262 -26.32 -8.84 10.73
CA LEU A 262 -25.17 -8.61 9.86
C LEU A 262 -24.66 -7.16 9.97
N HIS A 263 -25.58 -6.18 9.91
CA HIS A 263 -25.20 -4.76 10.05
C HIS A 263 -24.56 -4.48 11.40
N ALA A 264 -25.17 -4.93 12.50
CA ALA A 264 -24.65 -4.70 13.85
C ALA A 264 -23.26 -5.35 14.06
N GLU A 265 -23.03 -6.55 13.51
CA GLU A 265 -21.74 -7.21 13.60
C GLU A 265 -20.67 -6.49 12.74
N LEU A 266 -21.02 -6.02 11.54
CA LEU A 266 -20.13 -5.21 10.71
C LEU A 266 -19.73 -3.91 11.40
N ASP A 267 -20.71 -3.13 11.87
CA ASP A 267 -20.47 -1.85 12.54
C ASP A 267 -19.59 -2.03 13.79
N SER A 268 -19.89 -3.08 14.57
CA SER A 268 -19.12 -3.40 15.78
C SER A 268 -17.69 -3.82 15.47
N LEU A 269 -17.46 -4.56 14.39
CA LEU A 269 -16.12 -4.98 13.99
C LEU A 269 -15.33 -3.81 13.40
N ILE A 270 -15.95 -2.99 12.54
CA ILE A 270 -15.31 -1.79 11.98
C ILE A 270 -14.87 -0.84 13.11
N ALA A 271 -15.76 -0.57 14.05
CA ALA A 271 -15.44 0.27 15.22
C ALA A 271 -14.29 -0.31 16.06
N ALA A 272 -14.27 -1.63 16.28
CA ALA A 272 -13.19 -2.30 17.01
C ALA A 272 -11.85 -2.24 16.26
N LEU A 273 -11.86 -2.38 14.93
CA LEU A 273 -10.66 -2.27 14.09
C LEU A 273 -10.07 -0.86 14.13
N LEU A 274 -10.90 0.17 13.95
CA LEU A 274 -10.45 1.56 14.00
C LEU A 274 -9.97 1.97 15.39
N ALA A 275 -10.58 1.45 16.45
CA ALA A 275 -10.13 1.70 17.81
C ALA A 275 -8.79 1.02 18.12
N ALA A 276 -8.56 -0.21 17.64
CA ALA A 276 -7.31 -0.95 17.83
C ALA A 276 -6.17 -0.45 16.95
N ALA A 277 -6.50 0.03 15.76
CA ALA A 277 -5.58 0.43 14.69
C ALA A 277 -5.97 1.80 14.10
N PRO A 278 -5.79 2.91 14.83
CA PRO A 278 -6.25 4.25 14.38
C PRO A 278 -5.59 4.75 13.09
N SER A 279 -4.40 4.24 12.76
CA SER A 279 -3.71 4.57 11.50
C SER A 279 -4.24 3.79 10.28
N LEU A 280 -5.07 2.77 10.47
CA LEU A 280 -5.70 2.06 9.37
C LEU A 280 -6.79 2.93 8.73
N SER A 281 -6.82 3.02 7.38
CA SER A 281 -7.88 3.76 6.70
C SER A 281 -9.26 3.13 6.96
N ALA A 282 -10.30 3.97 7.06
CA ALA A 282 -11.67 3.50 7.28
C ALA A 282 -12.12 2.50 6.19
N GLU A 283 -11.72 2.75 4.94
CA GLU A 283 -12.01 1.88 3.80
C GLU A 283 -11.40 0.47 3.98
N ASN A 284 -10.14 0.39 4.42
CA ASN A 284 -9.50 -0.90 4.65
C ASN A 284 -10.06 -1.60 5.90
N ALA A 285 -10.42 -0.85 6.95
CA ALA A 285 -11.11 -1.42 8.10
C ALA A 285 -12.45 -2.06 7.70
N GLU A 286 -13.21 -1.40 6.83
CA GLU A 286 -14.47 -1.92 6.27
C GLU A 286 -14.24 -3.17 5.42
N GLN A 287 -13.28 -3.18 4.51
CA GLN A 287 -12.93 -4.34 3.68
C GLN A 287 -12.46 -5.53 4.51
N ILE A 288 -11.65 -5.31 5.54
CA ILE A 288 -11.23 -6.36 6.50
C ILE A 288 -12.45 -6.90 7.25
N ALA A 289 -13.37 -6.02 7.65
CA ALA A 289 -14.58 -6.44 8.33
C ALA A 289 -15.47 -7.31 7.44
N TYR A 290 -15.68 -6.92 6.17
CA TYR A 290 -16.40 -7.76 5.19
C TYR A 290 -15.74 -9.11 4.99
N GLY A 291 -14.42 -9.17 4.87
CA GLY A 291 -13.67 -10.43 4.74
C GLY A 291 -13.80 -11.32 5.96
N SER A 292 -13.67 -10.75 7.18
CA SER A 292 -13.77 -11.47 8.44
C SER A 292 -15.20 -12.00 8.70
N ILE A 293 -16.22 -11.18 8.44
CA ILE A 293 -17.62 -11.61 8.55
C ILE A 293 -17.93 -12.71 7.54
N SER A 294 -17.42 -12.62 6.33
CA SER A 294 -17.57 -13.66 5.31
C SER A 294 -16.92 -14.97 5.76
N GLU A 295 -15.74 -14.92 6.35
CA GLU A 295 -15.10 -16.10 6.95
C GLU A 295 -15.95 -16.70 8.08
N TRP A 296 -16.52 -15.85 8.96
CA TRP A 296 -17.36 -16.32 10.08
C TRP A 296 -18.67 -16.95 9.59
N ILE A 297 -19.25 -16.48 8.51
CA ILE A 297 -20.39 -17.13 7.85
C ILE A 297 -20.00 -18.50 7.31
N MET A 298 -18.86 -18.62 6.63
CA MET A 298 -18.37 -19.86 6.02
C MET A 298 -17.95 -20.91 7.06
N ARG A 299 -17.22 -20.49 8.13
CA ARG A 299 -16.59 -21.43 9.10
C ARG A 299 -17.34 -21.59 10.42
N CYS A 300 -18.43 -20.86 10.68
CA CYS A 300 -19.00 -20.64 12.02
C CYS A 300 -18.01 -19.89 12.95
N PRO A 301 -18.32 -18.67 13.41
CA PRO A 301 -19.27 -18.52 14.52
C PRO A 301 -20.54 -17.74 14.19
N LEU A 302 -20.70 -17.16 13.00
CA LEU A 302 -21.90 -16.39 12.67
C LEU A 302 -22.94 -17.25 11.95
N ASP A 303 -24.16 -17.30 12.49
CA ASP A 303 -25.35 -17.86 11.87
C ASP A 303 -26.54 -16.91 12.06
N PHE A 304 -27.59 -17.10 11.29
CA PHE A 304 -28.79 -16.31 11.31
C PHE A 304 -29.98 -17.14 11.80
N PRO A 305 -30.97 -16.52 12.45
CA PRO A 305 -32.21 -17.22 12.83
C PRO A 305 -32.94 -17.69 11.56
N ASP A 306 -33.64 -18.81 11.68
CA ASP A 306 -34.49 -19.29 10.61
C ASP A 306 -35.62 -18.28 10.33
N VAL A 307 -35.93 -18.07 9.06
CA VAL A 307 -37.07 -17.21 8.68
C VAL A 307 -38.33 -17.89 9.14
N GLN A 308 -39.06 -17.25 10.07
CA GLN A 308 -40.38 -17.68 10.50
C GLN A 308 -41.44 -17.47 9.42
#